data_3eb7d40eb445ef3ddcd609c9c2fa1410
#
_entry.id   3eb7d40eb445ef3ddcd609c9c2fa1410
#
_cell.length_a   1.000
_cell.length_b   1.000
_cell.length_c   1.000
_cell.angle_alpha   90.00
_cell.angle_beta   90.00
_cell.angle_gamma   90.00
#
_symmetry.space_group_name_H-M   'P 1'
#
loop_
_entity.id
_entity.type
_entity.pdbx_description
1 polymer ?
#
loop_
_entity_poly.entity_id
_entity_poly.type
_entity_poly.pdbx_seq_one_letter_code
_entity_poly.pdbx_strand_id
1 'polypeptide(L)'
;MLVSTEVATKDHVFEALKAGIDILWIGARTTVNPFAVQEIADALKGVDVPVLIKNPVNPDLELWIGAFERLYGAGIHRLGAIHRGFSSYDKKIYRNLPLWHIPIELRRRMPDLPIFCDPSHIGGKRELVAPLCQQ
;
A
#
# COMPACT_ATOMS: atom_id res chain seq x y z
N MET A 1 -16.09 13.30 -7.77
CA MET A 1 -15.60 12.54 -6.60
C MET A 1 -14.71 11.42 -7.13
N LEU A 2 -13.49 11.26 -6.59
CA LEU A 2 -12.60 10.16 -6.98
C LEU A 2 -13.00 8.86 -6.26
N VAL A 3 -12.96 7.76 -6.99
CA VAL A 3 -13.28 6.42 -6.47
C VAL A 3 -12.04 5.54 -6.50
N SER A 4 -11.77 4.83 -5.41
CA SER A 4 -10.64 3.90 -5.32
C SER A 4 -11.08 2.51 -4.93
N THR A 5 -10.32 1.49 -5.37
CA THR A 5 -10.58 0.10 -5.00
C THR A 5 -9.30 -0.70 -4.83
N GLU A 6 -9.38 -1.76 -4.04
CA GLU A 6 -8.31 -2.76 -3.91
C GLU A 6 -8.24 -3.66 -5.14
N VAL A 7 -7.02 -3.98 -5.56
CA VAL A 7 -6.75 -5.02 -6.54
C VAL A 7 -5.76 -6.03 -5.96
N ALA A 8 -5.99 -7.31 -6.20
CA ALA A 8 -5.16 -8.42 -5.75
C ALA A 8 -4.73 -9.34 -6.89
N THR A 9 -5.36 -9.24 -8.05
CA THR A 9 -5.10 -10.06 -9.25
C THR A 9 -5.20 -9.20 -10.49
N LYS A 10 -4.70 -9.71 -11.62
CA LYS A 10 -4.87 -9.06 -12.93
C LYS A 10 -6.34 -8.88 -13.31
N ASP A 11 -7.20 -9.83 -12.97
CA ASP A 11 -8.63 -9.75 -13.29
C ASP A 11 -9.29 -8.61 -12.53
N HIS A 12 -8.92 -8.38 -11.26
CA HIS A 12 -9.36 -7.21 -10.50
C HIS A 12 -8.93 -5.90 -11.16
N VAL A 13 -7.71 -5.85 -11.71
CA VAL A 13 -7.24 -4.66 -12.46
C VAL A 13 -8.12 -4.40 -13.65
N PHE A 14 -8.39 -5.41 -14.50
CA PHE A 14 -9.20 -5.24 -15.69
C PHE A 14 -10.62 -4.82 -15.38
N GLU A 15 -11.26 -5.42 -14.38
CA GLU A 15 -12.63 -5.06 -13.98
C GLU A 15 -12.68 -3.64 -13.37
N ALA A 16 -11.69 -3.25 -12.56
CA ALA A 16 -11.61 -1.92 -11.99
C ALA A 16 -11.45 -0.84 -13.07
N LEU A 17 -10.57 -1.07 -14.05
CA LEU A 17 -10.37 -0.15 -15.17
C LEU A 17 -11.62 -0.04 -16.04
N LYS A 18 -12.27 -1.16 -16.32
CA LYS A 18 -13.55 -1.20 -17.06
C LYS A 18 -14.67 -0.46 -16.33
N ALA A 19 -14.68 -0.52 -15.00
CA ALA A 19 -15.64 0.20 -14.17
C ALA A 19 -15.35 1.71 -14.03
N GLY A 20 -14.21 2.19 -14.56
CA GLY A 20 -13.83 3.60 -14.50
C GLY A 20 -13.32 4.04 -13.12
N ILE A 21 -12.68 3.14 -12.38
CA ILE A 21 -12.06 3.46 -11.08
C ILE A 21 -10.89 4.41 -11.29
N ASP A 22 -10.82 5.46 -10.46
CA ASP A 22 -9.82 6.53 -10.58
C ASP A 22 -8.47 6.19 -9.96
N ILE A 23 -8.46 5.41 -8.88
CA ILE A 23 -7.25 5.06 -8.10
C ILE A 23 -7.31 3.59 -7.72
N LEU A 24 -6.23 2.86 -7.99
CA LEU A 24 -6.08 1.48 -7.52
C LEU A 24 -5.19 1.42 -6.28
N TRP A 25 -5.42 0.44 -5.41
CA TRP A 25 -4.48 0.19 -4.32
C TRP A 25 -4.28 -1.31 -4.10
N ILE A 26 -3.03 -1.65 -3.74
CA ILE A 26 -2.61 -3.02 -3.48
C ILE A 26 -2.64 -3.25 -1.97
N GLY A 27 -3.36 -4.28 -1.55
CA GLY A 27 -3.51 -4.63 -0.13
C GLY A 27 -2.24 -5.23 0.48
N ALA A 28 -2.11 -5.12 1.79
CA ALA A 28 -0.93 -5.57 2.53
C ALA A 28 -0.64 -7.08 2.38
N ARG A 29 -1.67 -7.89 2.20
CA ARG A 29 -1.53 -9.34 1.98
C ARG A 29 -1.07 -9.67 0.57
N THR A 30 -1.37 -8.83 -0.40
CA THR A 30 -0.89 -8.96 -1.77
C THR A 30 0.54 -8.46 -1.89
N THR A 31 0.89 -7.38 -1.20
CA THR A 31 2.24 -6.81 -1.21
C THR A 31 3.31 -7.80 -0.73
N VAL A 32 2.96 -8.75 0.15
CA VAL A 32 3.91 -9.81 0.59
C VAL A 32 4.26 -10.81 -0.50
N ASN A 33 3.53 -10.82 -1.61
CA ASN A 33 3.75 -11.76 -2.70
C ASN A 33 4.29 -11.04 -3.94
N PRO A 34 5.61 -11.10 -4.21
CA PRO A 34 6.21 -10.44 -5.37
C PRO A 34 5.63 -10.90 -6.71
N PHE A 35 5.20 -12.15 -6.82
CA PHE A 35 4.59 -12.69 -8.05
C PHE A 35 3.22 -12.05 -8.31
N ALA A 36 2.42 -11.89 -7.27
CA ALA A 36 1.12 -11.23 -7.39
C ALA A 36 1.28 -9.75 -7.76
N VAL A 37 2.25 -9.06 -7.15
CA VAL A 37 2.56 -7.67 -7.49
C VAL A 37 3.05 -7.55 -8.93
N GLN A 38 3.89 -8.47 -9.40
CA GLN A 38 4.36 -8.50 -10.78
C GLN A 38 3.22 -8.74 -11.78
N GLU A 39 2.28 -9.63 -11.46
CA GLU A 39 1.09 -9.87 -12.29
C GLU A 39 0.24 -8.60 -12.43
N ILE A 40 0.04 -7.87 -11.33
CA ILE A 40 -0.67 -6.59 -11.33
C ILE A 40 0.09 -5.55 -12.17
N ALA A 41 1.40 -5.45 -11.97
CA ALA A 41 2.26 -4.54 -12.73
C ALA A 41 2.18 -4.81 -14.25
N ASP A 42 2.23 -6.08 -14.64
CA ASP A 42 2.11 -6.49 -16.05
C ASP A 42 0.74 -6.15 -16.63
N ALA A 43 -0.32 -6.31 -15.87
CA ALA A 43 -1.68 -5.93 -16.28
C ALA A 43 -1.86 -4.41 -16.44
N LEU A 44 -1.04 -3.61 -15.77
CA LEU A 44 -1.08 -2.14 -15.81
C LEU A 44 -0.17 -1.52 -16.87
N LYS A 45 0.60 -2.30 -17.62
CA LYS A 45 1.47 -1.78 -18.68
C LYS A 45 0.66 -0.96 -19.68
N GLY A 46 1.11 0.29 -19.94
CA GLY A 46 0.44 1.21 -20.86
C GLY A 46 -0.79 1.90 -20.29
N VAL A 47 -1.12 1.68 -19.03
CA VAL A 47 -2.26 2.32 -18.34
C VAL A 47 -1.76 3.47 -17.47
N ASP A 48 -2.40 4.64 -17.56
CA ASP A 48 -2.10 5.79 -16.71
C ASP A 48 -3.14 5.90 -15.58
N VAL A 49 -2.86 5.19 -14.50
CA VAL A 49 -3.69 5.20 -13.28
C VAL A 49 -2.79 5.34 -12.04
N PRO A 50 -3.18 6.15 -11.04
CA PRO A 50 -2.46 6.18 -9.76
C PRO A 50 -2.63 4.85 -9.03
N VAL A 51 -1.51 4.36 -8.45
CA VAL A 51 -1.52 3.13 -7.65
C VAL A 51 -0.92 3.39 -6.28
N LEU A 52 -1.68 3.08 -5.25
CA LEU A 52 -1.22 3.14 -3.87
C LEU A 52 -0.85 1.72 -3.40
N ILE A 53 0.23 1.60 -2.64
CA ILE A 53 0.71 0.29 -2.16
C ILE A 53 0.74 0.31 -0.63
N LYS A 54 -0.07 -0.54 0.00
CA LYS A 54 0.02 -0.77 1.44
C LYS A 54 1.31 -1.50 1.78
N ASN A 55 1.91 -1.16 2.94
CA ASN A 55 3.03 -1.94 3.43
C ASN A 55 2.65 -3.42 3.57
N PRO A 56 3.61 -4.35 3.40
CA PRO A 56 3.35 -5.77 3.64
C PRO A 56 2.91 -6.01 5.09
N VAL A 57 2.18 -7.07 5.34
CA VAL A 57 1.72 -7.41 6.70
C VAL A 57 2.88 -7.67 7.67
N ASN A 58 3.98 -8.25 7.19
CA ASN A 58 5.22 -8.41 7.94
C ASN A 58 6.11 -7.15 7.82
N PRO A 59 6.94 -6.85 8.83
CA PRO A 59 7.79 -5.66 8.85
C PRO A 59 9.04 -5.83 7.96
N ASP A 60 8.84 -5.79 6.66
CA ASP A 60 9.87 -5.96 5.64
C ASP A 60 9.85 -4.77 4.67
N LEU A 61 10.78 -3.84 4.88
CA LEU A 61 10.91 -2.65 4.05
C LEU A 61 11.35 -2.97 2.61
N GLU A 62 12.25 -3.94 2.44
CA GLU A 62 12.76 -4.30 1.10
C GLU A 62 11.64 -4.89 0.23
N LEU A 63 10.76 -5.66 0.84
CA LEU A 63 9.59 -6.20 0.16
C LEU A 63 8.63 -5.09 -0.28
N TRP A 64 8.47 -4.05 0.56
CA TRP A 64 7.64 -2.89 0.20
C TRP A 64 8.26 -2.07 -0.93
N ILE A 65 9.55 -1.77 -0.84
CA ILE A 65 10.29 -1.08 -1.90
C ILE A 65 10.25 -1.87 -3.22
N GLY A 66 10.44 -3.17 -3.15
CA GLY A 66 10.36 -4.05 -4.33
C GLY A 66 9.02 -3.98 -5.05
N ALA A 67 7.92 -3.79 -4.32
CA ALA A 67 6.60 -3.59 -4.92
C ALA A 67 6.54 -2.28 -5.74
N PHE A 68 7.09 -1.18 -5.22
CA PHE A 68 7.19 0.08 -5.96
C PHE A 68 8.08 -0.06 -7.21
N GLU A 69 9.20 -0.73 -7.08
CA GLU A 69 10.13 -0.96 -8.20
C GLU A 69 9.48 -1.74 -9.34
N ARG A 70 8.67 -2.76 -9.02
CA ARG A 70 7.95 -3.55 -10.03
C ARG A 70 6.93 -2.70 -10.79
N LEU A 71 6.14 -1.90 -10.10
CA LEU A 71 5.17 -1.02 -10.74
C LEU A 71 5.86 0.09 -11.54
N TYR A 72 6.90 0.70 -11.00
CA TYR A 72 7.67 1.71 -11.71
C TYR A 72 8.31 1.14 -12.98
N GLY A 73 8.89 -0.05 -12.89
CA GLY A 73 9.47 -0.76 -14.05
C GLY A 73 8.43 -1.12 -15.13
N ALA A 74 7.16 -1.26 -14.76
CA ALA A 74 6.06 -1.47 -15.71
C ALA A 74 5.52 -0.17 -16.32
N GLY A 75 6.07 1.00 -15.93
CA GLY A 75 5.67 2.31 -16.45
C GLY A 75 4.65 3.06 -15.58
N ILE A 76 4.35 2.57 -14.38
CA ILE A 76 3.45 3.27 -13.45
C ILE A 76 4.27 4.23 -12.60
N HIS A 77 4.11 5.54 -12.83
CA HIS A 77 4.90 6.57 -12.16
C HIS A 77 4.12 7.33 -11.08
N ARG A 78 2.79 7.31 -11.12
CA ARG A 78 1.95 7.91 -10.10
C ARG A 78 1.72 6.92 -8.95
N LEU A 79 2.72 6.81 -8.07
CA LEU A 79 2.74 5.86 -6.96
C LEU A 79 2.61 6.57 -5.61
N GLY A 80 2.05 5.89 -4.63
CA GLY A 80 1.99 6.34 -3.25
C GLY A 80 2.00 5.15 -2.29
N ALA A 81 2.50 5.38 -1.09
CA ALA A 81 2.54 4.38 -0.04
C ALA A 81 1.39 4.57 0.96
N ILE A 82 0.83 3.48 1.46
CA ILE A 82 -0.12 3.50 2.58
C ILE A 82 0.49 2.73 3.74
N HIS A 83 0.77 3.44 4.83
CA HIS A 83 1.20 2.85 6.08
C HIS A 83 -0.01 2.44 6.91
N ARG A 84 -0.19 1.13 7.11
CA ARG A 84 -1.32 0.53 7.85
C ARG A 84 -0.88 -0.26 9.09
N GLY A 85 0.39 -0.16 9.47
CA GLY A 85 0.98 -0.96 10.53
C GLY A 85 1.33 -2.39 10.10
N PHE A 86 2.01 -3.10 10.97
CA PHE A 86 2.55 -4.44 10.72
C PHE A 86 1.95 -5.45 11.67
N SER A 87 1.74 -6.67 11.20
CA SER A 87 1.24 -7.76 12.03
C SER A 87 2.24 -8.10 13.13
N SER A 88 1.72 -8.31 14.33
CA SER A 88 2.49 -8.78 15.47
C SER A 88 1.68 -9.80 16.24
N TYR A 89 2.38 -10.74 16.89
CA TYR A 89 1.78 -11.69 17.81
C TYR A 89 1.26 -10.97 19.07
N ASP A 90 2.03 -10.02 19.60
CA ASP A 90 1.68 -9.25 20.79
C ASP A 90 0.83 -8.03 20.44
N LYS A 91 -0.47 -8.14 20.62
CA LYS A 91 -1.46 -7.10 20.32
C LYS A 91 -1.99 -6.46 21.60
N LYS A 92 -1.19 -5.61 22.25
CA LYS A 92 -1.61 -4.95 23.50
C LYS A 92 -2.48 -3.72 23.27
N ILE A 93 -2.00 -2.77 22.51
CA ILE A 93 -2.65 -1.47 22.30
C ILE A 93 -3.21 -1.38 20.88
N TYR A 94 -2.37 -1.67 19.89
CA TYR A 94 -2.68 -1.56 18.47
C TYR A 94 -3.08 -2.90 17.86
N ARG A 95 -3.97 -2.86 16.90
CA ARG A 95 -4.29 -4.04 16.08
C ARG A 95 -3.10 -4.46 15.22
N ASN A 96 -2.40 -3.47 14.66
CA ASN A 96 -1.15 -3.67 13.92
C ASN A 96 -0.13 -2.65 14.45
N LEU A 97 1.09 -3.10 14.73
CA LEU A 97 2.12 -2.22 15.26
C LEU A 97 2.52 -1.16 14.23
N PRO A 98 2.58 0.11 14.60
CA PRO A 98 2.93 1.17 13.64
C PRO A 98 4.38 1.10 13.17
N LEU A 99 5.34 0.65 14.00
CA LEU A 99 6.77 0.56 13.68
C LEU A 99 7.25 1.73 12.81
N TRP A 100 7.05 2.97 13.31
CA TRP A 100 7.24 4.23 12.60
C TRP A 100 8.60 4.35 11.91
N HIS A 101 9.64 3.69 12.43
CA HIS A 101 10.97 3.69 11.80
C HIS A 101 10.96 3.13 10.38
N ILE A 102 10.02 2.23 10.02
CA ILE A 102 9.92 1.65 8.67
C ILE A 102 9.39 2.68 7.65
N PRO A 103 8.23 3.34 7.84
CA PRO A 103 7.80 4.38 6.91
C PRO A 103 8.72 5.62 6.91
N ILE A 104 9.39 5.92 8.02
CA ILE A 104 10.41 6.98 8.06
C ILE A 104 11.61 6.61 7.17
N GLU A 105 12.10 5.37 7.25
CA GLU A 105 13.19 4.91 6.38
C GLU A 105 12.74 4.81 4.91
N LEU A 106 11.50 4.40 4.62
CA LEU A 106 10.95 4.48 3.28
C LEU A 106 11.01 5.92 2.73
N ARG A 107 10.58 6.90 3.55
CA ARG A 107 10.63 8.33 3.18
C ARG A 107 12.04 8.80 2.89
N ARG A 108 13.02 8.34 3.69
CA ARG A 108 14.43 8.70 3.49
C ARG A 108 14.97 8.15 2.15
N ARG A 109 14.59 6.92 1.79
CA ARG A 109 15.05 6.25 0.56
C ARG A 109 14.29 6.67 -0.70
N MET A 110 13.03 7.07 -0.54
CA MET A 110 12.13 7.49 -1.62
C MET A 110 11.46 8.84 -1.25
N PRO A 111 12.23 9.95 -1.25
CA PRO A 111 11.76 11.23 -0.69
C PRO A 111 10.56 11.84 -1.44
N ASP A 112 10.41 11.55 -2.72
CA ASP A 112 9.32 12.06 -3.56
C ASP A 112 8.04 11.20 -3.50
N LEU A 113 8.09 10.04 -2.82
CA LEU A 113 6.94 9.16 -2.69
C LEU A 113 5.96 9.68 -1.64
N PRO A 114 4.70 10.00 -2.00
CA PRO A 114 3.67 10.34 -1.03
C PRO A 114 3.40 9.16 -0.08
N ILE A 115 3.32 9.43 1.22
CA ILE A 115 2.99 8.42 2.23
C ILE A 115 1.71 8.83 2.96
N PHE A 116 0.73 7.96 2.93
CA PHE A 116 -0.55 8.09 3.62
C PHE A 116 -0.58 7.19 4.85
N CYS A 117 -1.23 7.64 5.91
CA CYS A 117 -1.47 6.82 7.10
C CYS A 117 -2.89 6.24 7.05
N ASP A 118 -3.01 4.96 7.37
CA ASP A 118 -4.28 4.27 7.60
C ASP A 118 -4.41 3.96 9.10
N PRO A 119 -4.87 4.92 9.91
CA PRO A 119 -4.91 4.79 11.36
C PRO A 119 -5.95 3.77 11.84
N SER A 120 -6.98 3.49 11.04
CA SER A 120 -8.00 2.53 11.40
C SER A 120 -7.47 1.09 11.43
N HIS A 121 -6.59 0.74 10.52
CA HIS A 121 -5.90 -0.57 10.52
C HIS A 121 -4.82 -0.65 11.61
N ILE A 122 -4.12 0.44 11.90
CA ILE A 122 -3.14 0.48 12.99
C ILE A 122 -3.85 0.32 14.33
N GLY A 123 -4.81 1.17 14.63
CA GLY A 123 -5.49 1.21 15.91
C GLY A 123 -6.46 0.04 16.13
N GLY A 124 -7.26 -0.28 15.14
CA GLY A 124 -8.34 -1.26 15.23
C GLY A 124 -9.51 -0.84 16.10
N LYS A 125 -9.45 0.36 16.67
CA LYS A 125 -10.48 0.96 17.53
C LYS A 125 -10.67 2.42 17.17
N ARG A 126 -11.91 2.90 17.21
CA ARG A 126 -12.26 4.27 16.81
C ARG A 126 -11.55 5.35 17.63
N GLU A 127 -11.41 5.13 18.93
CA GLU A 127 -10.76 6.08 19.84
C GLU A 127 -9.27 6.30 19.55
N LEU A 128 -8.61 5.37 18.85
CA LEU A 128 -7.20 5.48 18.50
C LEU A 128 -6.94 6.19 17.16
N VAL A 129 -7.98 6.43 16.35
CA VAL A 129 -7.82 7.01 15.00
C VAL A 129 -7.24 8.42 15.07
N ALA A 130 -7.88 9.31 15.83
CA ALA A 130 -7.43 10.70 15.93
C ALA A 130 -6.02 10.84 16.55
N PRO A 131 -5.69 10.17 17.68
CA PRO A 131 -4.33 10.18 18.21
C PRO A 131 -3.26 9.68 17.22
N LEU A 132 -3.57 8.62 16.45
CA LEU A 132 -2.64 8.09 15.45
C LEU A 132 -2.43 9.03 14.27
N CYS A 133 -3.44 9.81 13.89
CA CYS A 133 -3.29 10.84 12.85
C CYS A 133 -2.41 12.00 13.28
N GLN A 134 -2.21 12.19 14.59
CA GLN A 134 -1.40 13.28 15.14
C GLN A 134 0.07 12.89 15.37
N GLN A 135 0.38 11.62 15.33
CA GLN A 135 1.75 11.11 15.45
C GLN A 135 2.57 11.31 14.17
#